data_8b863d54744ba637f752d6bf61bd09b1
#
_entry.id   8b863d54744ba637f752d6bf61bd09b1
#
_cell.length_a   1.000
_cell.length_b   1.000
_cell.length_c   1.000
_cell.angle_alpha   90.00
_cell.angle_beta   90.00
_cell.angle_gamma   90.00
#
_symmetry.space_group_name_H-M   'P 1'
#
loop_
_entity.id
_entity.type
_entity.pdbx_description
1 polymer ?
#
loop_
_entity_poly.entity_id
_entity_poly.type
_entity_poly.pdbx_seq_one_letter_code
_entity_poly.pdbx_strand_id
1 'polypeptide(L)'
;PERLPHGNNGLGLKLLGLSGDEVLPADVYQKLKAEALTQVRGTVQADILKEDQAQNTCIFSTEFALKLMGDVQQYFIDQKVRNFYSVSISGYHIAEAGANPITQLAFTLANGFTYVEYYLSRGMNIDDFAPNLSFFFSNGMDPEYSVIGRVARRIWAKAMKHKYRGNDRSQKLKYHIQTSGRSLHAQEIDFNDIRTTLQALYAIYDNC
;
A
#
# COMPACT_ATOMS: atom_id res chain seq x y z
N PRO A 1 27.91 17.11 -12.55
CA PRO A 1 28.19 17.22 -11.12
C PRO A 1 29.26 18.26 -10.80
N GLU A 2 30.34 18.27 -11.59
CA GLU A 2 31.51 19.20 -11.40
C GLU A 2 31.16 20.67 -11.53
N ARG A 3 29.98 21.01 -11.98
CA ARG A 3 29.55 22.38 -12.30
C ARG A 3 28.40 22.89 -11.45
N LEU A 4 28.02 22.17 -10.39
CA LEU A 4 26.98 22.68 -9.49
C LEU A 4 27.51 23.91 -8.74
N PRO A 5 26.72 24.98 -8.68
CA PRO A 5 27.09 26.15 -7.88
C PRO A 5 27.36 25.78 -6.42
N HIS A 6 28.32 26.47 -5.81
CA HIS A 6 28.64 26.25 -4.40
C HIS A 6 27.37 26.40 -3.52
N GLY A 7 27.12 25.43 -2.64
CA GLY A 7 25.92 25.40 -1.81
C GLY A 7 24.66 24.78 -2.46
N ASN A 8 24.73 24.38 -3.72
CA ASN A 8 23.63 23.67 -4.37
C ASN A 8 23.64 22.19 -3.94
N ASN A 9 22.54 21.72 -3.39
CA ASN A 9 22.36 20.32 -2.95
C ASN A 9 21.81 19.39 -4.03
N GLY A 10 21.71 19.85 -5.27
CA GLY A 10 21.18 19.07 -6.40
C GLY A 10 19.64 18.96 -6.46
N LEU A 11 18.91 19.55 -5.51
CA LEU A 11 17.45 19.48 -5.48
C LEU A 11 16.80 20.03 -6.75
N GLY A 12 17.31 21.17 -7.25
CA GLY A 12 16.82 21.76 -8.49
C GLY A 12 17.03 20.86 -9.71
N LEU A 13 18.18 20.17 -9.76
CA LEU A 13 18.47 19.20 -10.84
C LEU A 13 17.54 17.99 -10.78
N LYS A 14 17.24 17.49 -9.59
CA LYS A 14 16.28 16.41 -9.41
C LYS A 14 14.87 16.82 -9.89
N LEU A 15 14.45 18.05 -9.62
CA LEU A 15 13.20 18.60 -10.14
C LEU A 15 13.19 18.73 -11.67
N LEU A 16 14.36 18.80 -12.29
CA LEU A 16 14.54 18.79 -13.75
C LEU A 16 14.72 17.37 -14.33
N GLY A 17 14.58 16.32 -13.52
CA GLY A 17 14.61 14.93 -13.96
C GLY A 17 15.97 14.22 -13.83
N LEU A 18 16.95 14.84 -13.18
CA LEU A 18 18.23 14.17 -12.87
C LEU A 18 18.13 13.38 -11.56
N SER A 19 18.69 12.18 -11.55
CA SER A 19 18.75 11.33 -10.35
C SER A 19 20.00 11.63 -9.50
N GLY A 20 19.99 11.18 -8.26
CA GLY A 20 21.08 11.42 -7.31
C GLY A 20 22.42 10.84 -7.76
N ASP A 21 22.41 9.72 -8.46
CA ASP A 21 23.60 9.06 -9.01
C ASP A 21 24.22 9.81 -10.19
N GLU A 22 23.46 10.68 -10.84
CA GLU A 22 23.96 11.56 -11.92
C GLU A 22 24.61 12.83 -11.37
N VAL A 23 24.33 13.23 -10.14
CA VAL A 23 24.75 14.52 -9.57
C VAL A 23 25.69 14.40 -8.37
N LEU A 24 25.82 13.21 -7.76
CA LEU A 24 26.66 12.96 -6.60
C LEU A 24 27.82 12.01 -6.95
N PRO A 25 28.99 12.13 -6.28
CA PRO A 25 30.00 11.10 -6.31
C PRO A 25 29.42 9.75 -5.93
N ALA A 26 29.86 8.67 -6.60
CA ALA A 26 29.26 7.34 -6.45
C ALA A 26 29.27 6.83 -5.01
N ASP A 27 30.34 7.03 -4.27
CA ASP A 27 30.50 6.64 -2.86
C ASP A 27 29.53 7.40 -1.94
N VAL A 28 29.37 8.69 -2.16
CA VAL A 28 28.42 9.53 -1.43
C VAL A 28 26.98 9.11 -1.73
N TYR A 29 26.68 8.87 -3.00
CA TYR A 29 25.34 8.40 -3.40
C TYR A 29 25.00 7.07 -2.76
N GLN A 30 25.90 6.08 -2.81
CA GLN A 30 25.64 4.75 -2.21
C GLN A 30 25.45 4.82 -0.70
N LYS A 31 26.22 5.65 0.00
CA LYS A 31 26.06 5.86 1.44
C LYS A 31 24.69 6.48 1.78
N LEU A 32 24.31 7.55 1.11
CA LEU A 32 23.03 8.22 1.30
C LEU A 32 21.86 7.32 0.93
N LYS A 33 21.97 6.56 -0.15
CA LYS A 33 20.97 5.58 -0.58
C LYS A 33 20.75 4.51 0.49
N ALA A 34 21.82 3.90 1.00
CA ALA A 34 21.73 2.86 2.02
C ALA A 34 21.07 3.38 3.32
N GLU A 35 21.39 4.60 3.73
CA GLU A 35 20.77 5.25 4.88
C GLU A 35 19.30 5.56 4.63
N ALA A 36 18.97 6.16 3.50
CA ALA A 36 17.60 6.51 3.14
C ALA A 36 16.68 5.28 3.08
N LEU A 37 17.10 4.18 2.47
CA LEU A 37 16.32 2.96 2.32
C LEU A 37 15.96 2.29 3.67
N THR A 38 16.75 2.52 4.71
CA THR A 38 16.50 1.98 6.05
C THR A 38 15.70 2.91 6.96
N GLN A 39 15.68 4.22 6.68
CA GLN A 39 15.10 5.23 7.57
C GLN A 39 13.85 5.90 7.02
N VAL A 40 13.78 6.14 5.71
CA VAL A 40 12.65 6.86 5.10
C VAL A 40 11.36 6.06 5.21
N ARG A 41 10.28 6.73 5.57
CA ARG A 41 8.93 6.15 5.63
C ARG A 41 8.14 6.52 4.39
N GLY A 42 7.39 5.56 3.87
CA GLY A 42 6.56 5.79 2.71
C GLY A 42 5.90 4.51 2.20
N THR A 43 5.29 4.64 1.05
CA THR A 43 4.65 3.52 0.36
C THR A 43 4.76 3.68 -1.15
N VAL A 44 4.95 2.57 -1.84
CA VAL A 44 4.67 2.47 -3.26
C VAL A 44 3.17 2.25 -3.38
N GLN A 45 2.44 3.23 -3.90
CA GLN A 45 0.98 3.11 -4.07
C GLN A 45 0.59 2.43 -5.38
N ALA A 46 1.37 1.47 -5.81
CA ALA A 46 1.03 0.61 -6.92
C ALA A 46 0.25 -0.61 -6.40
N ASP A 47 -0.96 -0.79 -6.90
CA ASP A 47 -1.73 -2.03 -6.76
C ASP A 47 -2.34 -2.35 -8.12
N ILE A 48 -1.62 -3.14 -8.89
CA ILE A 48 -1.97 -3.45 -10.28
C ILE A 48 -3.26 -4.26 -10.39
N LEU A 49 -3.61 -5.03 -9.38
CA LEU A 49 -4.83 -5.83 -9.39
C LEU A 49 -6.07 -4.95 -9.25
N LYS A 50 -6.05 -3.95 -8.34
CA LYS A 50 -7.17 -3.03 -8.19
C LYS A 50 -7.29 -2.07 -9.39
N GLU A 51 -6.19 -1.73 -10.04
CA GLU A 51 -6.22 -0.89 -11.25
C GLU A 51 -7.00 -1.56 -12.37
N ASP A 52 -6.80 -2.85 -12.57
CA ASP A 52 -7.58 -3.66 -13.51
C ASP A 52 -9.04 -3.81 -13.06
N GLN A 53 -9.27 -4.15 -11.79
CA GLN A 53 -10.59 -4.46 -11.23
C GLN A 53 -11.51 -3.24 -11.08
N ALA A 54 -10.98 -2.07 -10.74
CA ALA A 54 -11.78 -0.94 -10.29
C ALA A 54 -11.58 0.35 -11.10
N GLN A 55 -10.48 0.51 -11.80
CA GLN A 55 -10.13 1.75 -12.51
C GLN A 55 -10.03 1.56 -14.03
N ASN A 56 -9.83 0.34 -14.50
CA ASN A 56 -9.58 0.02 -15.91
C ASN A 56 -8.47 0.90 -16.53
N THR A 57 -7.43 1.16 -15.74
CA THR A 57 -6.30 2.03 -16.12
C THR A 57 -5.02 1.24 -16.40
N CYS A 58 -5.06 -0.08 -16.29
CA CYS A 58 -3.90 -0.93 -16.50
C CYS A 58 -3.50 -0.93 -17.98
N ILE A 59 -2.30 -0.40 -18.27
CA ILE A 59 -1.73 -0.37 -19.62
C ILE A 59 -0.84 -1.58 -19.91
N PHE A 60 -0.57 -2.41 -18.89
CA PHE A 60 0.23 -3.61 -19.00
C PHE A 60 -0.63 -4.85 -18.75
N SER A 61 -0.19 -6.01 -19.25
CA SER A 61 -0.81 -7.26 -18.85
C SER A 61 -0.64 -7.51 -17.36
N THR A 62 -1.61 -8.15 -16.73
CA THR A 62 -1.57 -8.54 -15.31
C THR A 62 -0.32 -9.36 -14.99
N GLU A 63 0.09 -10.25 -15.89
CA GLU A 63 1.30 -11.06 -15.75
C GLU A 63 2.57 -10.20 -15.65
N PHE A 64 2.74 -9.25 -16.58
CA PHE A 64 3.87 -8.33 -16.56
C PHE A 64 3.87 -7.46 -15.30
N ALA A 65 2.71 -6.94 -14.95
CA ALA A 65 2.55 -6.09 -13.78
C ALA A 65 2.86 -6.84 -12.47
N LEU A 66 2.43 -8.11 -12.32
CA LEU A 66 2.82 -8.96 -11.19
C LEU A 66 4.33 -9.21 -11.16
N LYS A 67 4.95 -9.42 -12.33
CA LYS A 67 6.41 -9.57 -12.41
C LYS A 67 7.12 -8.31 -11.89
N LEU A 68 6.68 -7.13 -12.32
CA LEU A 68 7.22 -5.86 -11.86
C LEU A 68 7.09 -5.70 -10.33
N MET A 69 5.91 -6.01 -9.78
CA MET A 69 5.69 -5.96 -8.34
C MET A 69 6.60 -6.94 -7.58
N GLY A 70 6.84 -8.12 -8.15
CA GLY A 70 7.79 -9.08 -7.60
C GLY A 70 9.24 -8.58 -7.63
N ASP A 71 9.66 -7.89 -8.68
CA ASP A 71 10.99 -7.31 -8.78
C ASP A 71 11.18 -6.19 -7.74
N VAL A 72 10.17 -5.34 -7.55
CA VAL A 72 10.15 -4.33 -6.48
C VAL A 72 10.27 -4.98 -5.10
N GLN A 73 9.50 -6.03 -4.85
CA GLN A 73 9.54 -6.72 -3.55
C GLN A 73 10.89 -7.40 -3.31
N GLN A 74 11.48 -8.01 -4.33
CA GLN A 74 12.82 -8.60 -4.22
C GLN A 74 13.87 -7.52 -3.86
N TYR A 75 13.80 -6.38 -4.53
CA TYR A 75 14.66 -5.24 -4.22
C TYR A 75 14.51 -4.79 -2.76
N PHE A 76 13.28 -4.76 -2.24
CA PHE A 76 13.03 -4.39 -0.84
C PHE A 76 13.68 -5.37 0.13
N ILE A 77 13.63 -6.66 -0.17
CA ILE A 77 14.30 -7.71 0.63
C ILE A 77 15.81 -7.53 0.59
N ASP A 78 16.38 -7.41 -0.61
CA ASP A 78 17.82 -7.30 -0.84
C ASP A 78 18.43 -6.06 -0.16
N GLN A 79 17.70 -4.94 -0.21
CA GLN A 79 18.11 -3.67 0.40
C GLN A 79 17.67 -3.51 1.87
N LYS A 80 17.01 -4.51 2.46
CA LYS A 80 16.52 -4.51 3.85
C LYS A 80 15.64 -3.30 4.18
N VAL A 81 14.77 -2.93 3.26
CA VAL A 81 13.85 -1.80 3.41
C VAL A 81 12.85 -2.09 4.52
N ARG A 82 12.79 -1.24 5.56
CA ARG A 82 12.02 -1.50 6.77
C ARG A 82 10.75 -0.67 6.92
N ASN A 83 10.82 0.58 6.57
CA ASN A 83 9.80 1.57 6.89
C ASN A 83 8.99 2.00 5.67
N PHE A 84 9.14 1.28 4.57
CA PHE A 84 8.47 1.56 3.31
C PHE A 84 7.62 0.36 2.91
N TYR A 85 6.38 0.60 2.51
CA TYR A 85 5.51 -0.45 1.98
C TYR A 85 5.73 -0.64 0.49
N SER A 86 5.84 -1.89 0.07
CA SER A 86 6.08 -2.25 -1.34
C SER A 86 4.82 -2.16 -2.20
N VAL A 87 3.66 -2.29 -1.59
CA VAL A 87 2.35 -2.21 -2.23
C VAL A 87 1.31 -1.69 -1.25
N SER A 88 0.32 -0.97 -1.75
CA SER A 88 -0.89 -0.61 -1.00
C SER A 88 -2.08 -1.33 -1.63
N ILE A 89 -2.41 -2.50 -1.09
CA ILE A 89 -3.49 -3.36 -1.57
C ILE A 89 -4.82 -2.69 -1.26
N SER A 90 -5.48 -2.17 -2.29
CA SER A 90 -6.51 -1.16 -2.12
C SER A 90 -7.92 -1.67 -2.37
N GLY A 91 -8.69 -1.84 -1.29
CA GLY A 91 -10.14 -1.99 -1.32
C GLY A 91 -10.88 -0.67 -1.51
N TYR A 92 -10.24 0.47 -1.21
CA TYR A 92 -10.85 1.78 -1.35
C TYR A 92 -11.42 2.01 -2.75
N HIS A 93 -10.61 1.79 -3.78
CA HIS A 93 -11.05 1.99 -5.18
C HIS A 93 -12.14 1.01 -5.60
N ILE A 94 -12.11 -0.21 -5.09
CA ILE A 94 -13.14 -1.22 -5.31
C ILE A 94 -14.48 -0.76 -4.71
N ALA A 95 -14.46 -0.21 -3.50
CA ALA A 95 -15.63 0.36 -2.85
C ALA A 95 -16.15 1.59 -3.60
N GLU A 96 -15.25 2.52 -3.99
CA GLU A 96 -15.65 3.73 -4.73
C GLU A 96 -16.19 3.39 -6.13
N ALA A 97 -15.78 2.28 -6.74
CA ALA A 97 -16.34 1.74 -7.97
C ALA A 97 -17.74 1.09 -7.80
N GLY A 98 -18.24 0.96 -6.57
CA GLY A 98 -19.59 0.50 -6.30
C GLY A 98 -19.74 -0.75 -5.44
N ALA A 99 -18.66 -1.37 -5.00
CA ALA A 99 -18.72 -2.55 -4.15
C ALA A 99 -19.30 -2.24 -2.75
N ASN A 100 -20.07 -3.18 -2.21
CA ASN A 100 -20.49 -3.15 -0.82
C ASN A 100 -19.34 -3.52 0.12
N PRO A 101 -19.45 -3.31 1.45
CA PRO A 101 -18.36 -3.58 2.40
C PRO A 101 -17.84 -5.02 2.37
N ILE A 102 -18.73 -6.00 2.22
CA ILE A 102 -18.35 -7.43 2.17
C ILE A 102 -17.53 -7.72 0.92
N THR A 103 -17.98 -7.26 -0.22
CA THR A 103 -17.29 -7.42 -1.51
C THR A 103 -15.95 -6.68 -1.51
N GLN A 104 -15.90 -5.46 -0.96
CA GLN A 104 -14.66 -4.73 -0.77
C GLN A 104 -13.63 -5.57 -0.01
N LEU A 105 -14.03 -6.10 1.15
CA LEU A 105 -13.13 -6.90 1.98
C LEU A 105 -12.68 -8.17 1.26
N ALA A 106 -13.61 -8.87 0.63
CA ALA A 106 -13.33 -10.14 -0.05
C ALA A 106 -12.30 -9.94 -1.18
N PHE A 107 -12.51 -8.98 -2.06
CA PHE A 107 -11.57 -8.71 -3.15
C PHE A 107 -10.23 -8.16 -2.66
N THR A 108 -10.23 -7.30 -1.65
CA THR A 108 -8.98 -6.77 -1.09
C THR A 108 -8.11 -7.88 -0.50
N LEU A 109 -8.70 -8.79 0.27
CA LEU A 109 -7.96 -9.92 0.84
C LEU A 109 -7.55 -10.93 -0.24
N ALA A 110 -8.40 -11.18 -1.26
CA ALA A 110 -8.04 -12.02 -2.39
C ALA A 110 -6.83 -11.45 -3.15
N ASN A 111 -6.79 -10.15 -3.41
CA ASN A 111 -5.63 -9.50 -4.00
C ASN A 111 -4.38 -9.63 -3.11
N GLY A 112 -4.54 -9.45 -1.80
CA GLY A 112 -3.46 -9.65 -0.84
C GLY A 112 -2.88 -11.07 -0.89
N PHE A 113 -3.74 -12.08 -0.93
CA PHE A 113 -3.30 -13.47 -1.05
C PHE A 113 -2.69 -13.77 -2.43
N THR A 114 -3.16 -13.13 -3.49
CA THR A 114 -2.55 -13.25 -4.83
C THR A 114 -1.11 -12.76 -4.83
N TYR A 115 -0.82 -11.60 -4.21
CA TYR A 115 0.55 -11.14 -4.05
C TYR A 115 1.40 -12.10 -3.21
N VAL A 116 0.85 -12.59 -2.10
CA VAL A 116 1.55 -13.57 -1.24
C VAL A 116 1.93 -14.83 -2.01
N GLU A 117 0.97 -15.43 -2.70
CA GLU A 117 1.21 -16.65 -3.50
C GLU A 117 2.21 -16.40 -4.62
N TYR A 118 2.12 -15.26 -5.28
CA TYR A 118 3.06 -14.89 -6.34
C TYR A 118 4.49 -14.72 -5.83
N TYR A 119 4.67 -14.03 -4.70
CA TYR A 119 6.00 -13.84 -4.12
C TYR A 119 6.59 -15.15 -3.59
N LEU A 120 5.77 -16.01 -2.99
CA LEU A 120 6.19 -17.35 -2.59
C LEU A 120 6.59 -18.21 -3.79
N SER A 121 5.86 -18.13 -4.91
CA SER A 121 6.20 -18.87 -6.14
C SER A 121 7.55 -18.44 -6.74
N ARG A 122 8.01 -17.23 -6.42
CA ARG A 122 9.33 -16.71 -6.79
C ARG A 122 10.44 -17.11 -5.80
N GLY A 123 10.12 -17.90 -4.77
CA GLY A 123 11.08 -18.36 -3.76
C GLY A 123 11.36 -17.37 -2.62
N MET A 124 10.58 -16.29 -2.49
CA MET A 124 10.71 -15.35 -1.38
C MET A 124 10.18 -15.97 -0.09
N ASN A 125 10.82 -15.64 1.06
CA ASN A 125 10.31 -16.07 2.36
C ASN A 125 9.19 -15.14 2.83
N ILE A 126 8.11 -15.71 3.38
CA ILE A 126 6.94 -14.97 3.85
C ILE A 126 7.29 -13.87 4.86
N ASP A 127 8.24 -14.13 5.75
CA ASP A 127 8.61 -13.21 6.82
C ASP A 127 9.49 -12.03 6.35
N ASP A 128 10.08 -12.17 5.17
CA ASP A 128 10.89 -11.11 4.58
C ASP A 128 10.05 -10.07 3.83
N PHE A 129 8.88 -10.43 3.32
CA PHE A 129 8.05 -9.52 2.54
C PHE A 129 6.71 -9.15 3.18
N ALA A 130 6.05 -10.03 3.93
CA ALA A 130 4.73 -9.74 4.49
C ALA A 130 4.69 -8.46 5.35
N PRO A 131 5.74 -8.11 6.10
CA PRO A 131 5.80 -6.84 6.81
C PRO A 131 5.80 -5.58 5.93
N ASN A 132 6.13 -5.70 4.65
CA ASN A 132 6.11 -4.60 3.68
C ASN A 132 4.77 -4.44 2.96
N LEU A 133 3.82 -5.37 3.16
CA LEU A 133 2.48 -5.26 2.61
C LEU A 133 1.63 -4.32 3.45
N SER A 134 0.89 -3.45 2.82
CA SER A 134 -0.14 -2.65 3.46
C SER A 134 -1.45 -2.73 2.71
N PHE A 135 -2.54 -2.40 3.39
CA PHE A 135 -3.88 -2.45 2.86
C PHE A 135 -4.54 -1.08 2.96
N PHE A 136 -5.56 -0.86 2.18
CA PHE A 136 -6.28 0.40 2.16
C PHE A 136 -7.77 0.14 2.00
N PHE A 137 -8.58 0.58 2.97
CA PHE A 137 -10.02 0.41 2.96
C PHE A 137 -10.75 1.74 2.90
N SER A 138 -11.90 1.73 2.22
CA SER A 138 -12.92 2.77 2.35
C SER A 138 -13.80 2.49 3.55
N ASN A 139 -14.23 3.54 4.24
CA ASN A 139 -15.15 3.45 5.37
C ASN A 139 -16.34 4.38 5.11
N GLY A 140 -17.49 3.79 4.86
CA GLY A 140 -18.74 4.49 4.60
C GLY A 140 -19.68 4.52 5.79
N MET A 141 -20.98 4.60 5.53
CA MET A 141 -22.03 4.72 6.54
C MET A 141 -22.75 3.39 6.84
N ASP A 142 -22.54 2.34 6.03
CA ASP A 142 -23.18 1.06 6.25
C ASP A 142 -22.66 0.40 7.54
N PRO A 143 -23.52 -0.31 8.31
CA PRO A 143 -23.15 -0.90 9.60
C PRO A 143 -21.94 -1.84 9.54
N GLU A 144 -21.75 -2.53 8.40
CA GLU A 144 -20.65 -3.47 8.20
C GLU A 144 -19.27 -2.79 8.28
N TYR A 145 -19.21 -1.50 8.01
CA TYR A 145 -17.96 -0.75 8.15
C TYR A 145 -17.45 -0.70 9.58
N SER A 146 -18.30 -0.86 10.58
CA SER A 146 -17.88 -0.90 12.00
C SER A 146 -17.03 -2.13 12.33
N VAL A 147 -17.06 -3.17 11.51
CA VAL A 147 -16.34 -4.43 11.77
C VAL A 147 -15.33 -4.82 10.71
N ILE A 148 -15.27 -4.11 9.58
CA ILE A 148 -14.46 -4.50 8.41
C ILE A 148 -12.99 -4.72 8.76
N GLY A 149 -12.39 -3.81 9.53
CA GLY A 149 -10.99 -3.89 9.92
C GLY A 149 -10.70 -5.04 10.89
N ARG A 150 -11.59 -5.30 11.83
CA ARG A 150 -11.47 -6.43 12.78
C ARG A 150 -11.55 -7.76 12.03
N VAL A 151 -12.50 -7.91 11.12
CA VAL A 151 -12.65 -9.11 10.29
C VAL A 151 -11.44 -9.30 9.39
N ALA A 152 -10.97 -8.23 8.74
CA ALA A 152 -9.78 -8.26 7.90
C ALA A 152 -8.56 -8.78 8.66
N ARG A 153 -8.26 -8.21 9.84
CA ARG A 153 -7.14 -8.64 10.69
C ARG A 153 -7.25 -10.10 11.09
N ARG A 154 -8.46 -10.53 11.46
CA ARG A 154 -8.68 -11.92 11.89
C ARG A 154 -8.49 -12.93 10.76
N ILE A 155 -9.00 -12.64 9.57
CA ILE A 155 -8.83 -13.53 8.40
C ILE A 155 -7.36 -13.57 8.00
N TRP A 156 -6.71 -12.41 7.89
CA TRP A 156 -5.29 -12.32 7.54
C TRP A 156 -4.41 -13.08 8.51
N ALA A 157 -4.55 -12.83 9.81
CA ALA A 157 -3.75 -13.49 10.84
C ALA A 157 -3.91 -15.01 10.81
N LYS A 158 -5.14 -15.51 10.63
CA LYS A 158 -5.39 -16.96 10.51
C LYS A 158 -4.72 -17.55 9.27
N ALA A 159 -4.84 -16.90 8.12
CA ALA A 159 -4.21 -17.35 6.88
C ALA A 159 -2.68 -17.36 7.01
N MET A 160 -2.11 -16.25 7.49
CA MET A 160 -0.67 -16.14 7.68
C MET A 160 -0.12 -17.18 8.65
N LYS A 161 -0.82 -17.45 9.75
CA LYS A 161 -0.42 -18.45 10.74
C LYS A 161 -0.54 -19.88 10.22
N HIS A 162 -1.71 -20.25 9.70
CA HIS A 162 -2.03 -21.65 9.44
C HIS A 162 -1.64 -22.12 8.04
N LYS A 163 -1.82 -21.27 7.03
CA LYS A 163 -1.48 -21.60 5.64
C LYS A 163 -0.02 -21.29 5.31
N TYR A 164 0.43 -20.09 5.64
CA TYR A 164 1.75 -19.60 5.22
C TYR A 164 2.83 -19.73 6.29
N ARG A 165 2.46 -20.08 7.53
CA ARG A 165 3.40 -20.27 8.66
C ARG A 165 4.27 -19.05 8.97
N GLY A 166 3.74 -17.86 8.71
CA GLY A 166 4.39 -16.59 9.01
C GLY A 166 4.47 -16.32 10.51
N ASN A 167 5.49 -15.59 10.90
CA ASN A 167 5.72 -15.17 12.29
C ASN A 167 4.67 -14.13 12.76
N ASP A 168 4.74 -13.74 14.03
CA ASP A 168 3.77 -12.81 14.64
C ASP A 168 3.74 -11.43 13.95
N ARG A 169 4.85 -11.00 13.35
CA ARG A 169 4.93 -9.74 12.62
C ARG A 169 4.19 -9.84 11.28
N SER A 170 4.36 -10.94 10.57
CA SER A 170 3.70 -11.23 9.29
C SER A 170 2.18 -11.42 9.45
N GLN A 171 1.73 -11.87 10.62
CA GLN A 171 0.32 -12.04 10.95
C GLN A 171 -0.42 -10.71 11.17
N LYS A 172 0.29 -9.59 11.35
CA LYS A 172 -0.31 -8.28 11.57
C LYS A 172 -0.69 -7.63 10.24
N LEU A 173 -1.98 -7.54 9.97
CA LEU A 173 -2.48 -6.75 8.84
C LEU A 173 -2.35 -5.27 9.17
N LYS A 174 -1.63 -4.55 8.33
CA LYS A 174 -1.47 -3.09 8.42
C LYS A 174 -2.35 -2.46 7.35
N TYR A 175 -3.17 -1.52 7.75
CA TYR A 175 -4.05 -0.85 6.81
C TYR A 175 -4.29 0.60 7.16
N HIS A 176 -4.62 1.35 6.14
CA HIS A 176 -5.10 2.72 6.19
C HIS A 176 -6.60 2.70 5.89
N ILE A 177 -7.36 3.60 6.53
CA ILE A 177 -8.78 3.82 6.25
C ILE A 177 -8.98 5.25 5.79
N GLN A 178 -9.77 5.40 4.75
CA GLN A 178 -10.26 6.68 4.27
C GLN A 178 -11.79 6.72 4.31
N THR A 179 -12.35 7.84 4.72
CA THR A 179 -13.79 8.08 4.65
C THR A 179 -14.28 8.07 3.20
N SER A 180 -15.43 7.45 2.95
CA SER A 180 -15.96 7.27 1.60
C SER A 180 -16.57 8.55 1.04
N GLY A 181 -16.12 8.96 -0.15
CA GLY A 181 -16.73 10.04 -0.91
C GLY A 181 -18.14 9.71 -1.41
N ARG A 182 -18.44 8.44 -1.65
CA ARG A 182 -19.78 7.99 -2.11
C ARG A 182 -20.89 8.21 -1.09
N SER A 183 -20.56 8.34 0.18
CA SER A 183 -21.53 8.63 1.24
C SER A 183 -21.90 10.11 1.34
N LEU A 184 -21.26 10.97 0.57
CA LEU A 184 -21.48 12.40 0.61
C LEU A 184 -22.55 12.82 -0.40
N HIS A 185 -23.30 13.86 -0.07
CA HIS A 185 -24.38 14.40 -0.90
C HIS A 185 -24.09 15.84 -1.29
N ALA A 186 -24.12 16.13 -2.59
CA ALA A 186 -23.94 17.50 -3.09
C ALA A 186 -25.15 18.41 -2.78
N GLN A 187 -26.35 17.84 -2.72
CA GLN A 187 -27.58 18.56 -2.45
C GLN A 187 -27.80 18.90 -0.97
N GLU A 188 -27.14 18.17 -0.08
CA GLU A 188 -27.21 18.33 1.39
C GLU A 188 -25.83 18.52 1.96
N ILE A 189 -25.09 19.45 1.39
CA ILE A 189 -23.67 19.65 1.66
C ILE A 189 -23.40 19.95 3.13
N ASP A 190 -24.28 20.67 3.81
CA ASP A 190 -24.13 21.06 5.22
C ASP A 190 -24.11 19.84 6.18
N PHE A 191 -24.68 18.71 5.77
CA PHE A 191 -24.67 17.47 6.56
C PHE A 191 -23.45 16.58 6.29
N ASN A 192 -22.61 16.93 5.34
CA ASN A 192 -21.45 16.11 5.00
C ASN A 192 -20.43 16.06 6.12
N ASP A 193 -20.29 17.10 6.93
CA ASP A 193 -19.41 17.11 8.10
C ASP A 193 -19.85 16.06 9.14
N ILE A 194 -21.17 15.89 9.31
CA ILE A 194 -21.73 14.85 10.19
C ILE A 194 -21.43 13.47 9.61
N ARG A 195 -21.66 13.25 8.32
CA ARG A 195 -21.38 11.98 7.65
C ARG A 195 -19.92 11.60 7.76
N THR A 196 -19.01 12.52 7.45
CA THR A 196 -17.57 12.30 7.54
C THR A 196 -17.12 12.03 8.98
N THR A 197 -17.67 12.75 9.95
CA THR A 197 -17.38 12.55 11.37
C THR A 197 -17.81 11.15 11.83
N LEU A 198 -18.99 10.67 11.47
CA LEU A 198 -19.46 9.33 11.81
C LEU A 198 -18.59 8.24 11.18
N GLN A 199 -18.20 8.40 9.91
CA GLN A 199 -17.27 7.48 9.25
C GLN A 199 -15.92 7.42 9.97
N ALA A 200 -15.39 8.57 10.38
CA ALA A 200 -14.14 8.66 11.13
C ALA A 200 -14.26 7.98 12.51
N LEU A 201 -15.39 8.16 13.19
CA LEU A 201 -15.65 7.51 14.49
C LEU A 201 -15.70 5.98 14.36
N TYR A 202 -16.35 5.44 13.31
CA TYR A 202 -16.31 4.01 13.03
C TYR A 202 -14.86 3.50 12.83
N ALA A 203 -14.03 4.26 12.12
CA ALA A 203 -12.64 3.90 11.94
C ALA A 203 -11.88 3.88 13.27
N ILE A 204 -12.04 4.90 14.10
CA ILE A 204 -11.27 5.08 15.34
C ILE A 204 -11.71 4.10 16.42
N TYR A 205 -13.01 3.95 16.65
CA TYR A 205 -13.52 3.17 17.78
C TYR A 205 -13.75 1.69 17.45
N ASP A 206 -14.09 1.37 16.23
CA ASP A 206 -14.55 0.04 15.87
C ASP A 206 -13.52 -0.76 15.06
N ASN A 207 -12.69 -0.11 14.27
CA ASN A 207 -11.75 -0.79 13.37
C ASN A 207 -10.29 -0.77 13.85
N CYS A 208 -9.91 0.15 14.72
CA CYS A 208 -8.52 0.24 15.23
C CYS A 208 -8.22 -0.64 16.43
#